data_fec7253db5fbc9514c96f1fd9912296c
#
_entry.id   fec7253db5fbc9514c96f1fd9912296c
#
_cell.length_a   1.000
_cell.length_b   1.000
_cell.length_c   1.000
_cell.angle_alpha   90.00
_cell.angle_beta   90.00
_cell.angle_gamma   90.00
#
_symmetry.space_group_name_H-M   'P 1'
#
loop_
_entity.id
_entity.type
_entity.pdbx_description
1 polymer ?
#
loop_
_entity_poly.entity_id
_entity_poly.type
_entity_poly.pdbx_seq_one_letter_code
_entity_poly.pdbx_strand_id
1 'polypeptide(L)'
;MATGADIVATTAEATDAGRQPLLVLDRLEAFLDRHRLGEGPVRAERIGDGGGSNFSFLLERGDERYVLRRPPRPPLPPSAHDMVREARLQLALAPHGIRLPRILAVCEDEDVLGVPFYLMGFLDGHIVTTALPRGLAAPEARRHLGEELVDALVEIHSADVGDPALAAFARSGSYLERQVRRFSQLWEINATREIPAVVEVGHRLAAELPAPLPDTVVHGDYRLGNLMVERERPDRVQAVLDWEMGAIGDPRADLGYLLATYTEPGGERSPLGVSPVTALEGFPTKAALVERYAERSGRDVGPLGWFEALALWKASVFCEAIYGRFRRGELGAEDARAAGFEQAVPLMAETAAERLRI
;
A
#
# COMPACT_ATOMS: atom_id res chain seq x y z
N MET A 1 -4.64 -31.38 -10.54
CA MET A 1 -5.56 -31.36 -9.40
C MET A 1 -6.51 -30.18 -9.63
N ALA A 2 -7.81 -30.39 -9.56
CA ALA A 2 -8.79 -29.33 -9.80
C ALA A 2 -8.57 -28.20 -8.76
N THR A 3 -8.23 -27.02 -9.21
CA THR A 3 -8.19 -25.81 -8.40
C THR A 3 -9.64 -25.48 -8.05
N GLY A 4 -10.06 -25.70 -6.79
CA GLY A 4 -11.39 -25.30 -6.33
C GLY A 4 -11.65 -23.83 -6.62
N ALA A 5 -12.89 -23.49 -6.93
CA ALA A 5 -13.31 -22.12 -7.26
C ALA A 5 -12.99 -21.16 -6.09
N ASP A 6 -12.49 -19.96 -6.42
CA ASP A 6 -12.22 -18.93 -5.41
C ASP A 6 -13.51 -18.32 -4.85
N ILE A 7 -14.60 -18.37 -5.62
CA ILE A 7 -15.92 -17.88 -5.23
C ILE A 7 -16.90 -19.05 -5.42
N VAL A 8 -17.67 -19.36 -4.37
CA VAL A 8 -18.72 -20.38 -4.41
C VAL A 8 -20.06 -19.77 -3.97
N ALA A 9 -21.16 -20.32 -4.48
CA ALA A 9 -22.48 -19.78 -4.19
C ALA A 9 -22.96 -20.13 -2.78
N THR A 10 -22.68 -21.36 -2.30
CA THR A 10 -23.27 -21.88 -1.09
C THR A 10 -22.23 -22.47 -0.11
N THR A 11 -22.63 -22.52 1.15
CA THR A 11 -21.88 -23.22 2.22
C THR A 11 -21.68 -24.70 1.91
N ALA A 12 -22.64 -25.35 1.24
CA ALA A 12 -22.52 -26.76 0.82
C ALA A 12 -21.38 -26.95 -0.18
N GLU A 13 -21.33 -26.10 -1.23
CA GLU A 13 -20.22 -26.10 -2.20
C GLU A 13 -18.86 -25.83 -1.55
N ALA A 14 -18.84 -24.93 -0.53
CA ALA A 14 -17.61 -24.66 0.21
C ALA A 14 -17.11 -25.87 1.00
N THR A 15 -18.00 -26.71 1.53
CA THR A 15 -17.67 -27.93 2.27
C THR A 15 -17.09 -29.00 1.34
N ASP A 16 -17.60 -29.09 0.12
CA ASP A 16 -17.16 -30.07 -0.88
C ASP A 16 -15.89 -29.61 -1.65
N ALA A 17 -15.47 -28.36 -1.45
CA ALA A 17 -14.32 -27.80 -2.15
C ALA A 17 -13.01 -28.43 -1.62
N GLY A 18 -12.16 -28.91 -2.52
CA GLY A 18 -10.82 -29.44 -2.17
C GLY A 18 -9.86 -28.39 -1.61
N ARG A 19 -10.25 -27.12 -1.62
CA ARG A 19 -9.53 -25.95 -1.11
C ARG A 19 -10.53 -24.92 -0.60
N GLN A 20 -10.27 -24.35 0.56
CA GLN A 20 -11.14 -23.28 1.12
C GLN A 20 -11.36 -22.15 0.10
N PRO A 21 -12.61 -21.83 -0.30
CA PRO A 21 -12.89 -20.72 -1.19
C PRO A 21 -12.55 -19.38 -0.51
N LEU A 22 -12.34 -18.35 -1.32
CA LEU A 22 -12.14 -17.01 -0.80
C LEU A 22 -13.45 -16.35 -0.41
N LEU A 23 -14.52 -16.55 -1.18
CA LEU A 23 -15.87 -16.06 -0.88
C LEU A 23 -16.87 -17.21 -0.90
N VAL A 24 -17.83 -17.14 0.05
CA VAL A 24 -19.01 -18.01 0.15
C VAL A 24 -20.22 -17.07 0.16
N LEU A 25 -20.95 -16.99 -0.96
CA LEU A 25 -21.90 -15.92 -1.21
C LEU A 25 -23.10 -15.94 -0.26
N ASP A 26 -23.67 -17.12 0.08
CA ASP A 26 -24.78 -17.23 1.02
C ASP A 26 -24.43 -16.69 2.42
N ARG A 27 -23.20 -16.94 2.90
CA ARG A 27 -22.72 -16.40 4.19
C ARG A 27 -22.49 -14.89 4.10
N LEU A 28 -21.99 -14.43 2.96
CA LEU A 28 -21.76 -13.02 2.72
C LEU A 28 -23.09 -12.26 2.61
N GLU A 29 -24.11 -12.82 1.96
CA GLU A 29 -25.46 -12.27 1.89
C GLU A 29 -26.04 -12.11 3.31
N ALA A 30 -25.96 -13.14 4.15
CA ALA A 30 -26.40 -13.05 5.54
C ALA A 30 -25.65 -11.98 6.35
N PHE A 31 -24.35 -11.77 6.08
CA PHE A 31 -23.58 -10.69 6.68
C PHE A 31 -24.07 -9.31 6.21
N LEU A 32 -24.28 -9.13 4.90
CA LEU A 32 -24.78 -7.88 4.32
C LEU A 32 -26.17 -7.53 4.82
N ASP A 33 -27.06 -8.54 4.98
CA ASP A 33 -28.42 -8.36 5.55
C ASP A 33 -28.37 -7.79 6.97
N ARG A 34 -27.50 -8.35 7.82
CA ARG A 34 -27.32 -7.85 9.20
C ARG A 34 -26.86 -6.39 9.24
N HIS A 35 -26.08 -5.97 8.23
CA HIS A 35 -25.58 -4.60 8.11
C HIS A 35 -26.47 -3.69 7.27
N ARG A 36 -27.61 -4.19 6.72
CA ARG A 36 -28.53 -3.45 5.86
C ARG A 36 -27.84 -2.87 4.61
N LEU A 37 -26.98 -3.66 4.00
CA LEU A 37 -26.22 -3.31 2.81
C LEU A 37 -26.83 -3.97 1.58
N GLY A 38 -27.69 -3.24 0.85
CA GLY A 38 -28.40 -3.68 -0.33
C GLY A 38 -29.42 -4.81 -0.10
N GLU A 39 -30.07 -5.22 -1.17
CA GLU A 39 -31.06 -6.30 -1.17
C GLU A 39 -30.86 -7.25 -2.37
N GLY A 40 -31.28 -8.51 -2.21
CA GLY A 40 -31.19 -9.52 -3.26
C GLY A 40 -29.87 -10.30 -3.25
N PRO A 41 -29.61 -11.10 -4.30
CA PRO A 41 -28.43 -11.92 -4.39
C PRO A 41 -27.17 -11.09 -4.64
N VAL A 42 -26.02 -11.56 -4.11
CA VAL A 42 -24.72 -10.94 -4.28
C VAL A 42 -24.03 -11.52 -5.51
N ARG A 43 -23.50 -10.65 -6.34
CA ARG A 43 -22.48 -10.99 -7.37
C ARG A 43 -21.14 -10.50 -6.87
N ALA A 44 -20.10 -11.29 -7.10
CA ALA A 44 -18.75 -10.95 -6.69
C ALA A 44 -17.76 -11.19 -7.83
N GLU A 45 -16.89 -10.22 -8.04
CA GLU A 45 -15.80 -10.30 -8.99
C GLU A 45 -14.48 -9.87 -8.31
N ARG A 46 -13.40 -10.61 -8.56
CA ARG A 46 -12.08 -10.22 -8.05
C ARG A 46 -11.58 -9.01 -8.84
N ILE A 47 -11.14 -7.98 -8.14
CA ILE A 47 -10.57 -6.76 -8.71
C ILE A 47 -9.11 -6.57 -8.30
N GLY A 48 -8.35 -5.81 -9.13
CA GLY A 48 -6.91 -5.57 -8.92
C GLY A 48 -6.03 -6.63 -9.58
N ASP A 49 -4.74 -6.34 -9.70
CA ASP A 49 -3.77 -7.09 -10.52
C ASP A 49 -3.32 -8.44 -9.93
N GLY A 50 -3.97 -8.95 -8.90
CA GLY A 50 -3.69 -10.25 -8.29
C GLY A 50 -2.33 -10.38 -7.58
N GLY A 51 -1.46 -9.39 -7.67
CA GLY A 51 -0.11 -9.39 -7.10
C GLY A 51 0.01 -8.73 -5.72
N GLY A 52 -1.10 -8.33 -5.12
CA GLY A 52 -1.12 -7.71 -3.81
C GLY A 52 -1.06 -8.73 -2.66
N SER A 53 -0.68 -8.24 -1.49
CA SER A 53 -0.70 -9.01 -0.26
C SER A 53 -2.11 -9.41 0.16
N ASN A 54 -3.13 -8.59 -0.15
CA ASN A 54 -4.53 -8.80 0.17
C ASN A 54 -5.39 -8.90 -1.10
N PHE A 55 -6.56 -9.53 -0.98
CA PHE A 55 -7.52 -9.68 -2.07
C PHE A 55 -8.66 -8.67 -1.97
N SER A 56 -9.00 -8.06 -3.10
CA SER A 56 -10.16 -7.17 -3.23
C SER A 56 -11.17 -7.77 -4.19
N PHE A 57 -12.46 -7.63 -3.82
CA PHE A 57 -13.58 -8.10 -4.63
C PHE A 57 -14.59 -6.96 -4.77
N LEU A 58 -15.00 -6.69 -6.01
CA LEU A 58 -16.20 -5.92 -6.28
C LEU A 58 -17.42 -6.78 -5.93
N LEU A 59 -18.29 -6.26 -5.11
CA LEU A 59 -19.59 -6.85 -4.80
C LEU A 59 -20.68 -5.98 -5.41
N GLU A 60 -21.61 -6.61 -6.12
CA GLU A 60 -22.83 -5.97 -6.63
C GLU A 60 -24.03 -6.62 -5.98
N ARG A 61 -24.94 -5.81 -5.42
CA ARG A 61 -26.17 -6.26 -4.76
C ARG A 61 -27.30 -5.29 -5.02
N GLY A 62 -28.28 -5.68 -5.83
CA GLY A 62 -29.26 -4.73 -6.37
C GLY A 62 -28.55 -3.63 -7.15
N ASP A 63 -28.84 -2.38 -6.83
CA ASP A 63 -28.20 -1.20 -7.44
C ASP A 63 -26.95 -0.72 -6.70
N GLU A 64 -26.56 -1.41 -5.63
CA GLU A 64 -25.44 -1.00 -4.78
C GLU A 64 -24.16 -1.77 -5.12
N ARG A 65 -23.02 -1.08 -4.99
CA ARG A 65 -21.69 -1.62 -5.21
C ARG A 65 -20.78 -1.37 -4.02
N TYR A 66 -20.02 -2.39 -3.66
CA TYR A 66 -19.08 -2.37 -2.54
C TYR A 66 -17.76 -2.99 -2.94
N VAL A 67 -16.73 -2.71 -2.17
CA VAL A 67 -15.47 -3.45 -2.25
C VAL A 67 -15.27 -4.21 -0.94
N LEU A 68 -15.10 -5.53 -1.04
CA LEU A 68 -14.67 -6.39 0.05
C LEU A 68 -13.16 -6.54 -0.01
N ARG A 69 -12.46 -6.27 1.11
CA ARG A 69 -11.03 -6.50 1.25
C ARG A 69 -10.77 -7.56 2.30
N ARG A 70 -10.00 -8.57 1.94
CA ARG A 70 -9.65 -9.70 2.81
C ARG A 70 -8.21 -10.15 2.63
N PRO A 71 -7.60 -10.82 3.63
CA PRO A 71 -6.27 -11.41 3.49
C PRO A 71 -6.30 -12.64 2.57
N PRO A 72 -5.11 -13.16 2.20
CA PRO A 72 -4.97 -14.49 1.60
C PRO A 72 -5.58 -15.60 2.48
N ARG A 73 -5.54 -16.82 1.97
CA ARG A 73 -5.91 -17.99 2.76
C ARG A 73 -4.91 -18.25 3.89
N PRO A 74 -5.37 -18.73 5.06
CA PRO A 74 -4.46 -19.20 6.09
C PRO A 74 -3.56 -20.36 5.60
N PRO A 75 -2.37 -20.57 6.20
CA PRO A 75 -1.83 -19.85 7.37
C PRO A 75 -1.25 -18.48 7.00
N LEU A 76 -1.55 -17.45 7.80
CA LEU A 76 -1.03 -16.11 7.62
C LEU A 76 0.21 -15.89 8.52
N PRO A 77 1.22 -15.16 8.06
CA PRO A 77 2.32 -14.75 8.92
C PRO A 77 1.82 -13.90 10.11
N PRO A 78 2.39 -14.05 11.29
CA PRO A 78 2.01 -13.26 12.46
C PRO A 78 2.09 -11.74 12.15
N SER A 79 1.07 -10.99 12.56
CA SER A 79 0.98 -9.53 12.37
C SER A 79 1.01 -9.04 10.92
N ALA A 80 0.84 -9.93 9.94
CA ALA A 80 0.61 -9.57 8.55
C ALA A 80 -0.88 -9.61 8.24
N HIS A 81 -1.32 -8.80 7.28
CA HIS A 81 -2.69 -8.86 6.76
C HIS A 81 -3.80 -8.60 7.81
N ASP A 82 -3.56 -7.66 8.75
CA ASP A 82 -4.53 -7.30 9.79
C ASP A 82 -5.61 -6.36 9.23
N MET A 83 -6.65 -6.96 8.64
CA MET A 83 -7.78 -6.25 8.03
C MET A 83 -8.57 -5.40 9.04
N VAL A 84 -8.68 -5.88 10.26
CA VAL A 84 -9.40 -5.17 11.32
C VAL A 84 -8.67 -3.90 11.72
N ARG A 85 -7.35 -4.00 11.89
CA ARG A 85 -6.51 -2.84 12.18
C ARG A 85 -6.52 -1.83 11.04
N GLU A 86 -6.42 -2.30 9.78
CA GLU A 86 -6.46 -1.45 8.59
C GLU A 86 -7.79 -0.68 8.50
N ALA A 87 -8.91 -1.36 8.69
CA ALA A 87 -10.24 -0.74 8.70
C ALA A 87 -10.41 0.25 9.86
N ARG A 88 -9.97 -0.11 11.07
CA ARG A 88 -10.04 0.76 12.27
C ARG A 88 -9.21 2.04 12.09
N LEU A 89 -8.03 1.95 11.46
CA LEU A 89 -7.23 3.14 11.13
C LEU A 89 -7.99 4.05 10.17
N GLN A 90 -8.56 3.52 9.10
CA GLN A 90 -9.33 4.32 8.14
C GLN A 90 -10.58 4.95 8.80
N LEU A 91 -11.26 4.25 9.70
CA LEU A 91 -12.37 4.80 10.48
C LEU A 91 -11.91 5.95 11.39
N ALA A 92 -10.73 5.84 12.02
CA ALA A 92 -10.16 6.89 12.85
C ALA A 92 -9.74 8.11 12.01
N LEU A 93 -9.30 7.90 10.76
CA LEU A 93 -8.89 8.97 9.83
C LEU A 93 -10.06 9.71 9.18
N ALA A 94 -11.20 9.07 9.02
CA ALA A 94 -12.34 9.62 8.29
C ALA A 94 -12.83 11.01 8.83
N PRO A 95 -12.88 11.27 10.16
CA PRO A 95 -13.27 12.57 10.70
C PRO A 95 -12.28 13.71 10.38
N HIS A 96 -11.04 13.40 10.00
CA HIS A 96 -9.97 14.37 9.72
C HIS A 96 -9.98 14.90 8.27
N GLY A 97 -11.01 14.55 7.47
CA GLY A 97 -11.15 15.05 6.10
C GLY A 97 -10.21 14.42 5.07
N ILE A 98 -9.57 13.31 5.42
CA ILE A 98 -8.68 12.58 4.52
C ILE A 98 -9.51 11.85 3.46
N ARG A 99 -9.05 11.87 2.22
CA ARG A 99 -9.69 11.22 1.07
C ARG A 99 -9.58 9.70 1.20
N LEU A 100 -10.64 9.06 1.67
CA LEU A 100 -10.69 7.62 1.94
C LEU A 100 -11.96 7.01 1.35
N PRO A 101 -11.93 5.74 0.93
CA PRO A 101 -13.15 4.98 0.76
C PRO A 101 -13.89 4.88 2.11
N ARG A 102 -15.22 5.07 2.09
CA ARG A 102 -16.01 4.93 3.32
C ARG A 102 -16.03 3.47 3.78
N ILE A 103 -15.56 3.18 4.98
CA ILE A 103 -15.72 1.85 5.59
C ILE A 103 -17.18 1.67 5.99
N LEU A 104 -17.78 0.57 5.53
CA LEU A 104 -19.20 0.26 5.72
C LEU A 104 -19.43 -0.78 6.82
N ALA A 105 -18.58 -1.80 6.86
CA ALA A 105 -18.64 -2.85 7.87
C ALA A 105 -17.28 -3.53 8.05
N VAL A 106 -17.02 -4.00 9.26
CA VAL A 106 -15.84 -4.82 9.60
C VAL A 106 -16.34 -6.16 10.14
N CYS A 107 -15.83 -7.25 9.63
CA CYS A 107 -16.13 -8.60 10.08
C CYS A 107 -14.91 -9.19 10.79
N GLU A 108 -15.02 -9.42 12.09
CA GLU A 108 -14.02 -10.12 12.90
C GLU A 108 -14.38 -11.60 13.08
N ASP A 109 -15.59 -12.00 12.66
CA ASP A 109 -16.12 -13.35 12.76
C ASP A 109 -15.57 -14.21 11.61
N GLU A 110 -14.66 -15.12 11.94
CA GLU A 110 -14.04 -16.03 10.99
C GLU A 110 -15.01 -17.08 10.43
N ASP A 111 -16.15 -17.31 11.07
CA ASP A 111 -17.16 -18.27 10.57
C ASP A 111 -17.78 -17.82 9.24
N VAL A 112 -17.70 -16.52 8.91
CA VAL A 112 -18.25 -15.98 7.66
C VAL A 112 -17.39 -16.39 6.46
N LEU A 113 -16.10 -16.05 6.45
CA LEU A 113 -15.19 -16.30 5.31
C LEU A 113 -13.89 -17.01 5.69
N GLY A 114 -13.75 -17.48 6.93
CA GLY A 114 -12.55 -18.15 7.44
C GLY A 114 -11.40 -17.20 7.80
N VAL A 115 -11.61 -15.91 7.68
CA VAL A 115 -10.65 -14.83 8.01
C VAL A 115 -11.41 -13.54 8.26
N PRO A 116 -10.89 -12.61 9.07
CA PRO A 116 -11.43 -11.25 9.17
C PRO A 116 -11.38 -10.52 7.82
N PHE A 117 -12.35 -9.66 7.58
CA PHE A 117 -12.42 -8.82 6.38
C PHE A 117 -13.17 -7.51 6.66
N TYR A 118 -13.14 -6.60 5.70
CA TYR A 118 -13.98 -5.40 5.77
C TYR A 118 -14.60 -5.06 4.42
N LEU A 119 -15.66 -4.28 4.50
CA LEU A 119 -16.38 -3.71 3.36
C LEU A 119 -16.17 -2.21 3.32
N MET A 120 -15.92 -1.68 2.13
CA MET A 120 -15.87 -0.26 1.86
C MET A 120 -16.74 0.11 0.65
N GLY A 121 -17.16 1.37 0.57
CA GLY A 121 -17.90 1.89 -0.57
C GLY A 121 -17.07 1.77 -1.85
N PHE A 122 -17.74 1.40 -2.93
CA PHE A 122 -17.12 1.41 -4.25
C PHE A 122 -16.90 2.86 -4.71
N LEU A 123 -15.70 3.12 -5.20
CA LEU A 123 -15.34 4.39 -5.83
C LEU A 123 -15.10 4.13 -7.32
N ASP A 124 -15.73 4.93 -8.17
CA ASP A 124 -15.53 4.86 -9.62
C ASP A 124 -14.40 5.81 -10.04
N GLY A 125 -13.22 5.26 -10.22
CA GLY A 125 -12.01 6.01 -10.52
C GLY A 125 -10.98 5.17 -11.28
N HIS A 126 -9.81 5.76 -11.48
CA HIS A 126 -8.66 5.07 -12.08
C HIS A 126 -7.52 4.94 -11.07
N ILE A 127 -6.82 3.80 -11.11
CA ILE A 127 -5.52 3.63 -10.49
C ILE A 127 -4.44 3.86 -11.56
N VAL A 128 -3.55 4.80 -11.32
CA VAL A 128 -2.52 5.18 -12.29
C VAL A 128 -1.21 4.48 -11.93
N THR A 129 -0.82 3.49 -12.72
CA THR A 129 0.42 2.73 -12.52
C THR A 129 1.35 2.83 -13.73
N THR A 130 1.10 2.02 -14.77
CA THR A 130 1.92 1.91 -15.99
C THR A 130 1.33 2.62 -17.20
N ALA A 131 0.06 3.00 -17.14
CA ALA A 131 -0.67 3.68 -18.20
C ALA A 131 -1.45 4.86 -17.65
N LEU A 132 -1.63 5.89 -18.48
CA LEU A 132 -2.42 7.08 -18.15
C LEU A 132 -3.83 6.97 -18.73
N PRO A 133 -4.88 7.34 -17.98
CA PRO A 133 -6.20 7.59 -18.54
C PRO A 133 -6.16 8.77 -19.52
N ARG A 134 -7.10 8.82 -20.46
CA ARG A 134 -7.12 9.84 -21.54
C ARG A 134 -7.08 11.28 -21.03
N GLY A 135 -7.72 11.57 -19.90
CA GLY A 135 -7.73 12.91 -19.29
C GLY A 135 -6.36 13.40 -18.81
N LEU A 136 -5.35 12.52 -18.72
CA LEU A 136 -3.96 12.88 -18.39
C LEU A 136 -3.04 12.97 -19.63
N ALA A 137 -3.60 13.09 -20.83
CA ALA A 137 -2.81 13.23 -22.06
C ALA A 137 -2.04 14.56 -22.11
N ALA A 138 -2.60 15.64 -21.54
CA ALA A 138 -1.97 16.96 -21.52
C ALA A 138 -0.93 17.09 -20.40
N PRO A 139 0.23 17.78 -20.62
CA PRO A 139 1.24 18.01 -19.60
C PRO A 139 0.69 18.76 -18.38
N GLU A 140 -0.22 19.71 -18.58
CA GLU A 140 -0.84 20.49 -17.50
C GLU A 140 -1.65 19.61 -16.54
N ALA A 141 -2.39 18.62 -17.07
CA ALA A 141 -3.15 17.67 -16.25
C ALA A 141 -2.19 16.78 -15.43
N ARG A 142 -1.07 16.35 -16.01
CA ARG A 142 -0.03 15.59 -15.28
C ARG A 142 0.64 16.41 -14.19
N ARG A 143 0.92 17.70 -14.45
CA ARG A 143 1.44 18.61 -13.44
C ARG A 143 0.46 18.74 -12.29
N HIS A 144 -0.81 18.96 -12.56
CA HIS A 144 -1.85 19.07 -11.54
C HIS A 144 -2.00 17.78 -10.73
N LEU A 145 -1.96 16.61 -11.38
CA LEU A 145 -1.95 15.32 -10.65
C LEU A 145 -0.73 15.18 -9.73
N GLY A 146 0.46 15.61 -10.15
CA GLY A 146 1.65 15.62 -9.29
C GLY A 146 1.52 16.57 -8.10
N GLU A 147 0.83 17.71 -8.28
CA GLU A 147 0.48 18.63 -7.20
C GLU A 147 -0.54 18.02 -6.23
N GLU A 148 -1.59 17.39 -6.74
CA GLU A 148 -2.61 16.67 -5.96
C GLU A 148 -2.02 15.49 -5.17
N LEU A 149 -1.02 14.80 -5.73
CA LEU A 149 -0.27 13.75 -5.04
C LEU A 149 0.37 14.27 -3.74
N VAL A 150 0.94 15.48 -3.77
CA VAL A 150 1.52 16.11 -2.59
C VAL A 150 0.44 16.62 -1.64
N ASP A 151 -0.62 17.27 -2.16
CA ASP A 151 -1.68 17.82 -1.33
C ASP A 151 -2.41 16.72 -0.54
N ALA A 152 -2.68 15.56 -1.15
CA ALA A 152 -3.26 14.42 -0.45
C ALA A 152 -2.33 13.85 0.65
N LEU A 153 -1.00 13.90 0.45
CA LEU A 153 -0.05 13.52 1.49
C LEU A 153 -0.06 14.52 2.65
N VAL A 154 -0.12 15.82 2.37
CA VAL A 154 -0.22 16.86 3.39
C VAL A 154 -1.51 16.72 4.20
N GLU A 155 -2.63 16.36 3.57
CA GLU A 155 -3.89 16.07 4.29
C GLU A 155 -3.70 14.94 5.31
N ILE A 156 -3.06 13.83 4.91
CA ILE A 156 -2.75 12.71 5.81
C ILE A 156 -1.91 13.18 7.00
N HIS A 157 -0.84 13.91 6.73
CA HIS A 157 0.10 14.36 7.74
C HIS A 157 -0.44 15.51 8.61
N SER A 158 -1.60 16.06 8.28
CA SER A 158 -2.29 17.10 9.05
C SER A 158 -3.31 16.53 10.04
N ALA A 159 -3.57 15.21 10.02
CA ALA A 159 -4.45 14.57 10.99
C ALA A 159 -3.93 14.77 12.42
N ASP A 160 -4.82 15.10 13.34
CA ASP A 160 -4.47 15.29 14.74
C ASP A 160 -4.20 13.95 15.43
N VAL A 161 -2.93 13.62 15.59
CA VAL A 161 -2.50 12.40 16.30
C VAL A 161 -2.79 12.43 17.81
N GLY A 162 -3.23 13.57 18.36
CA GLY A 162 -3.76 13.71 19.72
C GLY A 162 -5.21 13.19 19.85
N ASP A 163 -5.92 12.99 18.74
CA ASP A 163 -7.23 12.32 18.75
C ASP A 163 -7.09 10.91 19.36
N PRO A 164 -7.87 10.56 20.40
CA PRO A 164 -7.79 9.25 21.06
C PRO A 164 -7.91 8.05 20.11
N ALA A 165 -8.69 8.16 19.02
CA ALA A 165 -8.85 7.11 18.04
C ALA A 165 -7.56 6.88 17.23
N LEU A 166 -6.82 7.94 16.89
CA LEU A 166 -5.52 7.85 16.22
C LEU A 166 -4.39 7.53 17.19
N ALA A 167 -4.40 8.08 18.41
CA ALA A 167 -3.42 7.82 19.43
C ALA A 167 -3.31 6.31 19.78
N ALA A 168 -4.40 5.55 19.61
CA ALA A 168 -4.40 4.11 19.80
C ALA A 168 -3.48 3.35 18.84
N PHE A 169 -3.05 3.95 17.72
CA PHE A 169 -2.10 3.38 16.78
C PHE A 169 -0.65 3.79 17.06
N ALA A 170 -0.41 4.71 18.00
CA ALA A 170 0.93 5.10 18.39
C ALA A 170 1.65 3.94 19.11
N ARG A 171 2.95 3.85 18.92
CA ARG A 171 3.82 2.89 19.59
C ARG A 171 4.95 3.63 20.29
N SER A 172 5.38 3.13 21.44
CA SER A 172 6.49 3.70 22.20
C SER A 172 7.82 3.68 21.43
N GLY A 173 8.67 4.66 21.68
CA GLY A 173 10.00 4.82 21.09
C GLY A 173 9.99 5.37 19.66
N SER A 174 11.17 5.55 19.08
CA SER A 174 11.32 6.13 17.74
C SER A 174 10.71 5.25 16.66
N TYR A 175 9.88 5.84 15.79
CA TYR A 175 9.35 5.17 14.61
C TYR A 175 10.47 4.68 13.70
N LEU A 176 11.46 5.52 13.41
CA LEU A 176 12.56 5.21 12.49
C LEU A 176 13.42 4.06 13.01
N GLU A 177 13.78 4.06 14.30
CA GLU A 177 14.51 2.94 14.92
C GLU A 177 13.75 1.63 14.81
N ARG A 178 12.42 1.67 15.06
CA ARG A 178 11.56 0.47 14.91
C ARG A 178 11.55 -0.04 13.50
N GLN A 179 11.49 0.87 12.48
CA GLN A 179 11.54 0.46 11.07
C GLN A 179 12.86 -0.22 10.74
N VAL A 180 13.99 0.40 11.05
CA VAL A 180 15.31 -0.17 10.75
C VAL A 180 15.47 -1.53 11.45
N ARG A 181 15.20 -1.62 12.75
CA ARG A 181 15.30 -2.88 13.50
C ARG A 181 14.41 -3.98 12.92
N ARG A 182 13.13 -3.67 12.61
CA ARG A 182 12.19 -4.65 12.04
C ARG A 182 12.70 -5.21 10.71
N PHE A 183 13.15 -4.34 9.81
CA PHE A 183 13.60 -4.78 8.48
C PHE A 183 14.96 -5.47 8.52
N SER A 184 15.85 -5.13 9.45
CA SER A 184 17.07 -5.92 9.71
C SER A 184 16.72 -7.35 10.13
N GLN A 185 15.79 -7.52 11.06
CA GLN A 185 15.31 -8.86 11.47
C GLN A 185 14.64 -9.62 10.32
N LEU A 186 13.85 -8.93 9.48
CA LEU A 186 13.25 -9.56 8.30
C LEU A 186 14.30 -10.00 7.28
N TRP A 187 15.39 -9.25 7.13
CA TRP A 187 16.51 -9.67 6.31
C TRP A 187 17.16 -10.95 6.83
N GLU A 188 17.49 -11.00 8.12
CA GLU A 188 18.08 -12.19 8.76
C GLU A 188 17.23 -13.46 8.55
N ILE A 189 15.90 -13.31 8.57
CA ILE A 189 14.97 -14.44 8.41
C ILE A 189 14.82 -14.86 6.95
N ASN A 190 14.78 -13.90 6.01
CA ASN A 190 14.33 -14.13 4.64
C ASN A 190 15.45 -14.12 3.59
N ALA A 191 16.67 -13.69 3.92
CA ALA A 191 17.76 -13.65 2.98
C ALA A 191 18.07 -15.07 2.44
N THR A 192 18.06 -15.21 1.12
CA THR A 192 18.37 -16.48 0.44
C THR A 192 19.78 -16.53 -0.13
N ARG A 193 20.48 -15.40 -0.07
CA ARG A 193 21.82 -15.18 -0.63
C ARG A 193 22.52 -14.03 0.10
N GLU A 194 23.83 -13.96 -0.03
CA GLU A 194 24.61 -12.85 0.49
C GLU A 194 24.53 -11.65 -0.44
N ILE A 195 24.07 -10.50 0.08
CA ILE A 195 24.06 -9.20 -0.61
C ILE A 195 24.63 -8.17 0.37
N PRO A 196 25.99 -7.98 0.36
CA PRO A 196 26.68 -7.12 1.32
C PRO A 196 26.10 -5.70 1.40
N ALA A 197 25.67 -5.13 0.27
CA ALA A 197 25.08 -3.80 0.22
C ALA A 197 23.82 -3.67 1.08
N VAL A 198 22.96 -4.69 1.16
CA VAL A 198 21.75 -4.66 2.03
C VAL A 198 22.16 -4.58 3.50
N VAL A 199 23.16 -5.34 3.91
CA VAL A 199 23.65 -5.37 5.30
C VAL A 199 24.31 -4.04 5.66
N GLU A 200 25.19 -3.53 4.78
CA GLU A 200 25.89 -2.26 4.97
C GLU A 200 24.92 -1.09 5.08
N VAL A 201 23.94 -0.99 4.18
CA VAL A 201 22.91 0.06 4.22
C VAL A 201 22.10 -0.02 5.51
N GLY A 202 21.71 -1.23 5.93
CA GLY A 202 21.00 -1.42 7.20
C GLY A 202 21.80 -0.90 8.42
N HIS A 203 23.10 -1.18 8.47
CA HIS A 203 23.99 -0.68 9.53
C HIS A 203 24.14 0.85 9.48
N ARG A 204 24.31 1.44 8.30
CA ARG A 204 24.38 2.89 8.13
C ARG A 204 23.06 3.59 8.52
N LEU A 205 21.93 3.08 8.09
CA LEU A 205 20.62 3.59 8.49
C LEU A 205 20.45 3.57 10.01
N ALA A 206 20.94 2.54 10.68
CA ALA A 206 20.90 2.46 12.15
C ALA A 206 21.84 3.45 12.84
N ALA A 207 23.03 3.71 12.27
CA ALA A 207 24.04 4.58 12.82
C ALA A 207 23.77 6.08 12.55
N GLU A 208 23.09 6.40 11.43
CA GLU A 208 22.87 7.75 10.93
C GLU A 208 21.42 8.20 11.06
N LEU A 209 20.72 7.80 12.15
CA LEU A 209 19.32 8.17 12.37
C LEU A 209 19.14 9.70 12.40
N PRO A 210 18.25 10.26 11.58
CA PRO A 210 18.00 11.70 11.60
C PRO A 210 17.26 12.13 12.89
N ALA A 211 17.45 13.38 13.31
CA ALA A 211 16.63 13.96 14.35
C ALA A 211 15.15 13.87 13.98
N PRO A 212 14.26 13.36 14.85
CA PRO A 212 12.87 13.14 14.52
C PRO A 212 12.11 14.46 14.35
N LEU A 213 11.18 14.51 13.40
CA LEU A 213 10.10 15.50 13.37
C LEU A 213 8.94 15.05 14.27
N PRO A 214 8.02 15.95 14.64
CA PRO A 214 6.80 15.57 15.32
C PRO A 214 6.05 14.51 14.51
N ASP A 215 5.66 13.44 15.22
CA ASP A 215 4.94 12.33 14.64
C ASP A 215 3.62 12.77 14.00
N THR A 216 3.28 12.14 12.89
CA THR A 216 2.01 12.28 12.18
C THR A 216 1.44 10.89 11.88
N VAL A 217 0.27 10.84 11.26
CA VAL A 217 -0.14 9.62 10.57
C VAL A 217 0.76 9.43 9.36
N VAL A 218 1.35 8.26 9.20
CA VAL A 218 2.11 7.86 8.02
C VAL A 218 1.40 6.71 7.31
N HIS A 219 1.33 6.77 5.99
CA HIS A 219 0.73 5.73 5.15
C HIS A 219 1.62 4.49 5.06
N GLY A 220 2.94 4.68 4.94
CA GLY A 220 3.96 3.63 4.91
C GLY A 220 4.23 3.01 3.53
N ASP A 221 3.34 3.24 2.55
CA ASP A 221 3.48 2.84 1.13
C ASP A 221 2.88 3.93 0.20
N TYR A 222 3.19 5.21 0.48
CA TYR A 222 2.60 6.34 -0.25
C TYR A 222 3.23 6.52 -1.63
N ARG A 223 2.45 6.25 -2.67
CA ARG A 223 2.86 6.35 -4.08
C ARG A 223 1.67 6.52 -5.00
N LEU A 224 1.90 7.00 -6.23
CA LEU A 224 0.83 7.22 -7.22
C LEU A 224 -0.07 6.00 -7.44
N GLY A 225 0.50 4.79 -7.47
CA GLY A 225 -0.26 3.55 -7.66
C GLY A 225 -1.18 3.17 -6.49
N ASN A 226 -1.10 3.84 -5.35
CA ASN A 226 -1.99 3.67 -4.21
C ASN A 226 -3.00 4.82 -4.09
N LEU A 227 -3.10 5.67 -5.11
CA LEU A 227 -4.10 6.71 -5.23
C LEU A 227 -5.11 6.37 -6.30
N MET A 228 -6.37 6.55 -5.96
CA MET A 228 -7.46 6.55 -6.95
C MET A 228 -7.71 7.97 -7.40
N VAL A 229 -7.74 8.19 -8.71
CA VAL A 229 -8.10 9.48 -9.32
C VAL A 229 -9.51 9.44 -9.85
N GLU A 230 -10.19 10.59 -9.89
CA GLU A 230 -11.55 10.69 -10.40
C GLU A 230 -11.63 10.23 -11.86
N ARG A 231 -12.72 9.57 -12.22
CA ARG A 231 -12.91 9.05 -13.59
C ARG A 231 -12.97 10.17 -14.63
N GLU A 232 -13.72 11.21 -14.35
CA GLU A 232 -13.96 12.34 -15.28
C GLU A 232 -12.85 13.39 -15.22
N ARG A 233 -12.18 13.50 -14.08
CA ARG A 233 -11.08 14.45 -13.85
C ARG A 233 -9.89 13.71 -13.24
N PRO A 234 -9.16 12.90 -14.03
CA PRO A 234 -8.09 12.06 -13.51
C PRO A 234 -6.84 12.83 -13.07
N ASP A 235 -6.85 14.14 -13.18
CA ASP A 235 -5.90 15.06 -12.55
C ASP A 235 -6.22 15.37 -11.08
N ARG A 236 -7.31 14.78 -10.52
CA ARG A 236 -7.70 14.91 -9.12
C ARG A 236 -7.68 13.58 -8.38
N VAL A 237 -7.06 13.59 -7.20
CA VAL A 237 -7.07 12.44 -6.30
C VAL A 237 -8.44 12.33 -5.62
N GLN A 238 -9.09 11.18 -5.79
CA GLN A 238 -10.37 10.84 -5.17
C GLN A 238 -10.20 10.16 -3.82
N ALA A 239 -9.23 9.23 -3.72
CA ALA A 239 -8.97 8.51 -2.48
C ALA A 239 -7.54 7.99 -2.40
N VAL A 240 -7.06 7.82 -1.17
CA VAL A 240 -5.84 7.11 -0.81
C VAL A 240 -6.21 5.70 -0.36
N LEU A 241 -5.59 4.70 -0.96
CA LEU A 241 -5.88 3.28 -0.80
C LEU A 241 -4.69 2.56 -0.15
N ASP A 242 -4.92 1.34 0.32
CA ASP A 242 -3.88 0.42 0.83
C ASP A 242 -3.20 0.88 2.11
N TRP A 243 -3.98 0.95 3.19
CA TRP A 243 -3.56 1.43 4.51
C TRP A 243 -2.93 0.34 5.40
N GLU A 244 -2.58 -0.83 4.85
CA GLU A 244 -2.05 -1.96 5.63
C GLU A 244 -0.76 -1.61 6.41
N MET A 245 0.06 -0.69 5.87
CA MET A 245 1.30 -0.22 6.48
C MET A 245 1.13 1.03 7.36
N GLY A 246 -0.09 1.58 7.42
CA GLY A 246 -0.37 2.83 8.12
C GLY A 246 0.03 2.80 9.60
N ALA A 247 0.61 3.89 10.10
CA ALA A 247 1.16 4.00 11.46
C ALA A 247 1.20 5.45 11.94
N ILE A 248 1.63 5.67 13.18
CA ILE A 248 2.04 6.98 13.68
C ILE A 248 3.57 7.04 13.65
N GLY A 249 4.13 8.07 12.99
CA GLY A 249 5.57 8.19 12.82
C GLY A 249 6.03 9.46 12.11
N ASP A 250 7.30 9.48 11.70
CA ASP A 250 7.93 10.61 11.04
C ASP A 250 7.40 10.78 9.61
N PRO A 251 6.79 11.93 9.25
CA PRO A 251 6.19 12.18 7.94
C PRO A 251 7.16 12.03 6.76
N ARG A 252 8.46 12.25 7.01
CA ARG A 252 9.49 12.12 5.97
C ARG A 252 9.64 10.69 5.45
N ALA A 253 9.16 9.69 6.21
CA ALA A 253 9.16 8.30 5.74
C ALA A 253 8.26 8.12 4.51
N ASP A 254 7.08 8.76 4.48
CA ASP A 254 6.20 8.73 3.31
C ASP A 254 6.75 9.59 2.17
N LEU A 255 7.29 10.76 2.48
CA LEU A 255 7.89 11.62 1.47
C LEU A 255 9.11 10.94 0.81
N GLY A 256 9.99 10.32 1.60
CA GLY A 256 11.11 9.54 1.07
C GLY A 256 10.66 8.33 0.23
N TYR A 257 9.60 7.65 0.65
CA TYR A 257 9.01 6.55 -0.13
C TYR A 257 8.41 7.05 -1.45
N LEU A 258 7.68 8.16 -1.43
CA LEU A 258 7.18 8.81 -2.64
C LEU A 258 8.32 9.11 -3.60
N LEU A 259 9.39 9.77 -3.14
CA LEU A 259 10.54 10.12 -3.97
C LEU A 259 11.28 8.89 -4.50
N ALA A 260 11.41 7.83 -3.70
CA ALA A 260 12.06 6.59 -4.11
C ALA A 260 11.26 5.85 -5.20
N THR A 261 9.92 5.96 -5.22
CA THR A 261 9.04 5.35 -6.22
C THR A 261 8.82 6.21 -7.46
N TYR A 262 9.18 7.49 -7.38
CA TYR A 262 8.93 8.50 -8.41
C TYR A 262 10.11 8.58 -9.38
N THR A 263 9.82 8.49 -10.68
CA THR A 263 10.77 8.82 -11.75
C THR A 263 10.42 10.20 -12.27
N GLU A 264 11.30 11.18 -12.11
CA GLU A 264 11.05 12.51 -12.64
C GLU A 264 11.30 12.58 -14.15
N PRO A 265 10.67 13.53 -14.88
CA PRO A 265 10.88 13.70 -16.32
C PRO A 265 12.36 13.94 -16.65
N GLY A 266 12.90 13.12 -17.54
CA GLY A 266 14.32 13.17 -17.92
C GLY A 266 15.30 12.62 -16.89
N GLY A 267 14.82 12.17 -15.73
CA GLY A 267 15.64 11.57 -14.68
C GLY A 267 15.88 10.07 -14.85
N GLU A 268 16.72 9.54 -13.99
CA GLU A 268 16.96 8.09 -13.91
C GLU A 268 15.72 7.35 -13.42
N ARG A 269 15.48 6.17 -13.98
CA ARG A 269 14.36 5.32 -13.57
C ARG A 269 14.55 4.84 -12.14
N SER A 270 13.50 4.95 -11.35
CA SER A 270 13.48 4.32 -10.03
C SER A 270 13.71 2.81 -10.15
N PRO A 271 14.62 2.22 -9.36
CA PRO A 271 14.81 0.77 -9.36
C PRO A 271 13.58 0.00 -8.85
N LEU A 272 12.64 0.67 -8.18
CA LEU A 272 11.37 0.10 -7.77
C LEU A 272 10.41 -0.11 -8.94
N GLY A 273 10.48 0.72 -9.98
CA GLY A 273 9.71 0.56 -11.23
C GLY A 273 8.18 0.59 -11.10
N VAL A 274 7.65 1.06 -9.96
CA VAL A 274 6.20 0.94 -9.64
C VAL A 274 5.34 2.10 -10.17
N SER A 275 5.96 3.21 -10.60
CA SER A 275 5.25 4.39 -11.12
C SER A 275 5.97 4.97 -12.35
N PRO A 276 6.20 4.18 -13.43
CA PRO A 276 7.00 4.64 -14.57
C PRO A 276 6.36 5.81 -15.34
N VAL A 277 5.06 6.03 -15.20
CA VAL A 277 4.33 7.13 -15.88
C VAL A 277 4.76 8.51 -15.40
N THR A 278 5.34 8.62 -14.19
CA THR A 278 5.81 9.90 -13.66
C THR A 278 7.03 10.45 -14.38
N ALA A 279 7.70 9.65 -15.23
CA ALA A 279 8.77 10.08 -16.13
C ALA A 279 8.27 10.92 -17.32
N LEU A 280 6.96 10.95 -17.56
CA LEU A 280 6.40 11.68 -18.70
C LEU A 280 6.44 13.19 -18.46
N GLU A 281 6.68 13.94 -19.53
CA GLU A 281 6.65 15.40 -19.53
C GLU A 281 5.37 15.94 -18.88
N GLY A 282 5.51 16.97 -18.07
CA GLY A 282 4.43 17.61 -17.33
C GLY A 282 4.35 17.21 -15.86
N PHE A 283 4.78 16.00 -15.48
CA PHE A 283 4.91 15.70 -14.06
C PHE A 283 5.98 16.60 -13.41
N PRO A 284 5.78 17.02 -12.14
CA PRO A 284 6.76 17.82 -11.40
C PRO A 284 8.11 17.10 -11.22
N THR A 285 9.17 17.86 -11.01
CA THR A 285 10.45 17.31 -10.53
C THR A 285 10.32 16.89 -9.06
N LYS A 286 11.23 16.02 -8.58
CA LYS A 286 11.29 15.65 -7.15
C LYS A 286 11.48 16.89 -6.28
N ALA A 287 12.33 17.84 -6.70
CA ALA A 287 12.53 19.09 -5.99
C ALA A 287 11.23 19.90 -5.85
N ALA A 288 10.44 20.01 -6.93
CA ALA A 288 9.15 20.72 -6.90
C ALA A 288 8.12 20.02 -5.99
N LEU A 289 8.12 18.67 -5.92
CA LEU A 289 7.27 17.93 -4.97
C LEU A 289 7.65 18.22 -3.51
N VAL A 290 8.95 18.27 -3.20
CA VAL A 290 9.45 18.56 -1.85
C VAL A 290 9.13 20.01 -1.45
N GLU A 291 9.38 20.95 -2.35
CA GLU A 291 9.06 22.38 -2.14
C GLU A 291 7.58 22.57 -1.84
N ARG A 292 6.69 21.99 -2.69
CA ARG A 292 5.25 22.03 -2.46
C ARG A 292 4.86 21.42 -1.12
N TYR A 293 5.45 20.28 -0.76
CA TYR A 293 5.18 19.66 0.54
C TYR A 293 5.56 20.57 1.70
N ALA A 294 6.77 21.17 1.66
CA ALA A 294 7.24 22.10 2.68
C ALA A 294 6.32 23.33 2.79
N GLU A 295 5.96 23.94 1.66
CA GLU A 295 5.05 25.10 1.61
C GLU A 295 3.67 24.76 2.17
N ARG A 296 3.07 23.65 1.74
CA ARG A 296 1.70 23.27 2.10
C ARG A 296 1.58 22.77 3.53
N SER A 297 2.59 22.05 4.04
CA SER A 297 2.60 21.51 5.40
C SER A 297 3.20 22.48 6.44
N GLY A 298 3.94 23.50 6.02
CA GLY A 298 4.71 24.38 6.90
C GLY A 298 5.88 23.70 7.59
N ARG A 299 6.31 22.51 7.14
CA ARG A 299 7.37 21.69 7.74
C ARG A 299 8.69 21.87 7.00
N ASP A 300 9.76 22.09 7.75
CA ASP A 300 11.11 21.92 7.20
C ASP A 300 11.46 20.43 7.25
N VAL A 301 11.55 19.82 6.07
CA VAL A 301 11.82 18.37 5.96
C VAL A 301 13.31 18.04 5.91
N GLY A 302 14.18 19.05 5.72
CA GLY A 302 15.62 18.88 5.59
C GLY A 302 16.03 17.92 4.46
N PRO A 303 17.24 17.36 4.49
CA PRO A 303 17.68 16.37 3.51
C PRO A 303 16.88 15.07 3.59
N LEU A 304 16.45 14.56 2.44
CA LEU A 304 15.61 13.35 2.34
C LEU A 304 16.37 12.08 1.91
N GLY A 305 17.67 12.18 1.66
CA GLY A 305 18.49 11.05 1.19
C GLY A 305 18.40 9.82 2.11
N TRP A 306 18.41 10.02 3.42
CA TRP A 306 18.25 8.93 4.39
C TRP A 306 16.89 8.24 4.26
N PHE A 307 15.81 9.00 4.01
CA PHE A 307 14.45 8.47 3.89
C PHE A 307 14.22 7.77 2.54
N GLU A 308 14.81 8.27 1.44
CA GLU A 308 14.84 7.56 0.16
C GLU A 308 15.63 6.25 0.29
N ALA A 309 16.78 6.28 0.97
CA ALA A 309 17.57 5.09 1.25
C ALA A 309 16.80 4.06 2.10
N LEU A 310 16.11 4.51 3.15
CA LEU A 310 15.25 3.65 3.96
C LEU A 310 14.18 2.96 3.10
N ALA A 311 13.53 3.71 2.22
CA ALA A 311 12.49 3.17 1.34
C ALA A 311 13.03 2.09 0.39
N LEU A 312 14.14 2.37 -0.30
CA LEU A 312 14.81 1.43 -1.21
C LEU A 312 15.33 0.18 -0.48
N TRP A 313 15.93 0.37 0.69
CA TRP A 313 16.43 -0.72 1.51
C TRP A 313 15.29 -1.62 2.02
N LYS A 314 14.20 -1.04 2.52
CA LYS A 314 13.00 -1.82 2.92
C LYS A 314 12.45 -2.62 1.74
N ALA A 315 12.38 -2.01 0.57
CA ALA A 315 11.92 -2.68 -0.64
C ALA A 315 12.85 -3.85 -1.03
N SER A 316 14.17 -3.67 -0.93
CA SER A 316 15.12 -4.76 -1.20
C SER A 316 14.91 -5.96 -0.28
N VAL A 317 14.70 -5.72 1.02
CA VAL A 317 14.39 -6.77 2.03
C VAL A 317 13.07 -7.50 1.68
N PHE A 318 12.05 -6.74 1.29
CA PHE A 318 10.73 -7.30 0.95
C PHE A 318 10.77 -8.12 -0.34
N CYS A 319 11.43 -7.60 -1.37
CA CYS A 319 11.60 -8.29 -2.66
C CYS A 319 12.44 -9.55 -2.54
N GLU A 320 13.46 -9.59 -1.66
CA GLU A 320 14.24 -10.81 -1.40
C GLU A 320 13.37 -11.89 -0.74
N ALA A 321 12.49 -11.53 0.19
CA ALA A 321 11.54 -12.48 0.78
C ALA A 321 10.61 -13.10 -0.28
N ILE A 322 10.13 -12.31 -1.24
CA ILE A 322 9.31 -12.79 -2.36
C ILE A 322 10.17 -13.67 -3.29
N TYR A 323 11.37 -13.22 -3.63
CA TYR A 323 12.31 -13.99 -4.46
C TYR A 323 12.64 -15.35 -3.85
N GLY A 324 12.87 -15.40 -2.53
CA GLY A 324 13.08 -16.65 -1.81
C GLY A 324 11.92 -17.62 -1.94
N ARG A 325 10.68 -17.14 -1.80
CA ARG A 325 9.47 -17.95 -2.01
C ARG A 325 9.35 -18.45 -3.46
N PHE A 326 9.66 -17.58 -4.41
CA PHE A 326 9.71 -17.97 -5.83
C PHE A 326 10.74 -19.09 -6.07
N ARG A 327 11.95 -18.95 -5.54
CA ARG A 327 13.01 -19.95 -5.66
C ARG A 327 12.62 -21.32 -5.07
N ARG A 328 11.80 -21.33 -4.03
CA ARG A 328 11.28 -22.56 -3.41
C ARG A 328 10.04 -23.11 -4.11
N GLY A 329 9.56 -22.45 -5.17
CA GLY A 329 8.35 -22.88 -5.91
C GLY A 329 7.05 -22.72 -5.12
N GLU A 330 7.03 -21.85 -4.11
CA GLU A 330 5.86 -21.58 -3.28
C GLU A 330 4.86 -20.62 -3.94
N LEU A 331 5.30 -19.94 -4.99
CA LEU A 331 4.53 -18.98 -5.75
C LEU A 331 4.08 -19.63 -7.07
N GLY A 332 2.87 -19.33 -7.53
CA GLY A 332 2.32 -19.89 -8.77
C GLY A 332 2.95 -19.30 -10.04
N ALA A 333 2.51 -19.75 -11.21
CA ALA A 333 3.03 -19.31 -12.51
C ALA A 333 2.85 -17.79 -12.81
N GLU A 334 2.07 -17.08 -12.01
CA GLU A 334 1.85 -15.64 -12.11
C GLU A 334 3.07 -14.80 -11.65
N ASP A 335 4.08 -15.44 -11.10
CA ASP A 335 5.22 -14.78 -10.47
C ASP A 335 6.45 -14.57 -11.36
N ALA A 336 6.24 -14.42 -12.67
CA ALA A 336 7.32 -14.02 -13.58
C ALA A 336 8.04 -12.71 -13.12
N ARG A 337 7.35 -11.85 -12.35
CA ARG A 337 7.93 -10.64 -11.73
C ARG A 337 8.97 -11.00 -10.66
N ALA A 338 8.77 -12.08 -9.91
CA ALA A 338 9.66 -12.49 -8.83
C ALA A 338 11.06 -12.90 -9.35
N ALA A 339 11.15 -13.43 -10.57
CA ALA A 339 12.45 -13.71 -11.21
C ALA A 339 13.30 -12.44 -11.40
N GLY A 340 12.66 -11.31 -11.70
CA GLY A 340 13.35 -10.01 -11.85
C GLY A 340 13.99 -9.49 -10.56
N PHE A 341 13.56 -9.97 -9.39
CA PHE A 341 14.12 -9.58 -8.10
C PHE A 341 15.56 -10.09 -7.88
N GLU A 342 16.00 -11.06 -8.68
CA GLU A 342 17.39 -11.50 -8.66
C GLU A 342 18.38 -10.32 -8.88
N GLN A 343 18.05 -9.46 -9.84
CA GLN A 343 18.86 -8.28 -10.19
C GLN A 343 18.37 -7.01 -9.47
N ALA A 344 17.07 -6.87 -9.25
CA ALA A 344 16.52 -5.66 -8.67
C ALA A 344 16.89 -5.46 -7.20
N VAL A 345 17.03 -6.55 -6.42
CA VAL A 345 17.38 -6.43 -4.99
C VAL A 345 18.77 -5.84 -4.78
N PRO A 346 19.85 -6.33 -5.41
CA PRO A 346 21.16 -5.67 -5.32
C PRO A 346 21.13 -4.22 -5.79
N LEU A 347 20.50 -3.94 -6.94
CA LEU A 347 20.39 -2.59 -7.49
C LEU A 347 19.70 -1.61 -6.52
N MET A 348 18.60 -2.03 -5.87
CA MET A 348 17.93 -1.20 -4.88
C MET A 348 18.82 -0.89 -3.68
N ALA A 349 19.59 -1.87 -3.20
CA ALA A 349 20.53 -1.69 -2.09
C ALA A 349 21.71 -0.76 -2.46
N GLU A 350 22.27 -0.90 -3.65
CA GLU A 350 23.31 -0.04 -4.17
C GLU A 350 22.82 1.40 -4.32
N THR A 351 21.63 1.59 -4.92
CA THR A 351 21.01 2.92 -5.02
C THR A 351 20.72 3.52 -3.63
N ALA A 352 20.28 2.71 -2.65
CA ALA A 352 20.11 3.17 -1.28
C ALA A 352 21.43 3.65 -0.66
N ALA A 353 22.53 2.92 -0.90
CA ALA A 353 23.86 3.34 -0.43
C ALA A 353 24.30 4.68 -1.05
N GLU A 354 23.96 4.93 -2.31
CA GLU A 354 24.23 6.22 -2.98
C GLU A 354 23.42 7.36 -2.34
N ARG A 355 22.13 7.17 -2.04
CA ARG A 355 21.29 8.16 -1.38
C ARG A 355 21.80 8.56 0.02
N LEU A 356 22.44 7.66 0.74
CA LEU A 356 23.07 7.97 2.03
C LEU A 356 24.35 8.83 1.91
N ARG A 357 24.93 8.99 0.72
CA ARG A 357 26.14 9.82 0.50
C ARG A 357 25.82 11.28 0.21
N ILE A 358 24.58 11.59 -0.08
CA ILE A 358 24.08 12.93 -0.41
C ILE A 358 23.50 13.57 0.87
#